data_851f0683ef9a9845bb71e80ff66e6ccd
#
_entry.id   851f0683ef9a9845bb71e80ff66e6ccd
#
_cell.length_a   1.000
_cell.length_b   1.000
_cell.length_c   1.000
_cell.angle_alpha   90.00
_cell.angle_beta   90.00
_cell.angle_gamma   90.00
#
_symmetry.space_group_name_H-M   'P 1'
#
loop_
_entity.id
_entity.type
_entity.pdbx_description
1 polymer ?
#
loop_
_entity_poly.entity_id
_entity_poly.type
_entity_poly.pdbx_seq_one_letter_code
_entity_poly.pdbx_strand_id
1 'polypeptide(L)'
;MEMYKIMAKKKIILLGATGSVGVQALDVIAAHPDLFELVGFSFGKNIEKARDIIQTFSPNLVVAAHENLKTQLLDEFPSIACYSGQTGLTQLAQTQDYDVLLNAIVGAIGVLPTLEAIKLGRDIALANKETLVVAGDTIMSEA
;
A
#
# COMPACT_ATOMS: atom_id res chain seq x y z
N MET A 1 -23.92 1.03 19.24
CA MET A 1 -23.44 1.91 18.86
C MET A 1 -22.50 1.79 17.83
N GLU A 2 -22.34 2.69 17.14
CA GLU A 2 -21.61 2.51 16.09
C GLU A 2 -20.25 2.62 16.26
N MET A 3 -19.85 2.94 17.42
CA MET A 3 -18.53 3.13 17.53
C MET A 3 -17.78 1.91 17.30
N TYR A 4 -18.41 0.73 17.46
CA TYR A 4 -17.64 -0.32 17.15
C TYR A 4 -17.37 -0.50 15.76
N LYS A 5 -18.17 -0.01 14.94
CA LYS A 5 -17.89 -0.10 13.58
C LYS A 5 -16.69 0.60 13.29
N ILE A 6 -16.47 1.68 14.00
CA ILE A 6 -15.34 2.45 13.76
C ILE A 6 -14.13 1.76 14.21
N MET A 7 -14.23 0.82 15.11
CA MET A 7 -13.05 0.20 15.55
C MET A 7 -12.46 -0.74 14.57
N ALA A 8 -13.14 -1.13 13.54
CA ALA A 8 -12.55 -2.01 12.54
C ALA A 8 -11.60 -1.20 11.70
N LYS A 9 -10.33 -1.56 11.72
CA LYS A 9 -9.34 -0.86 10.95
C LYS A 9 -9.48 -1.16 9.47
N LYS A 10 -9.20 -0.16 8.65
CA LYS A 10 -9.10 -0.36 7.22
C LYS A 10 -7.71 -0.87 6.92
N LYS A 11 -7.63 -1.99 6.24
CA LYS A 11 -6.36 -2.59 5.89
C LYS A 11 -5.95 -2.10 4.50
N ILE A 12 -4.77 -1.53 4.39
CA ILE A 12 -4.34 -0.80 3.21
C ILE A 12 -3.15 -1.47 2.55
N ILE A 13 -3.21 -1.55 1.23
CA ILE A 13 -2.07 -1.87 0.40
C ILE A 13 -1.65 -0.55 -0.27
N LEU A 14 -0.41 -0.16 -0.14
CA LEU A 14 0.08 1.11 -0.67
C LEU A 14 1.07 0.86 -1.80
N LEU A 15 0.75 1.32 -2.99
CA LEU A 15 1.67 1.22 -4.13
C LEU A 15 2.49 2.50 -4.19
N GLY A 16 3.80 2.37 -4.24
CA GLY A 16 4.69 3.52 -4.35
C GLY A 16 4.96 4.22 -3.03
N ALA A 17 5.29 3.45 -2.02
CA ALA A 17 5.38 3.98 -0.65
C ALA A 17 6.52 4.95 -0.42
N THR A 18 7.58 4.87 -1.23
CA THR A 18 8.77 5.69 -0.98
C THR A 18 8.80 6.99 -1.78
N GLY A 19 7.81 7.21 -2.65
CA GLY A 19 7.71 8.47 -3.37
C GLY A 19 7.10 9.55 -2.48
N SER A 20 7.05 10.79 -2.96
CA SER A 20 6.56 11.88 -2.12
C SER A 20 5.11 11.70 -1.70
N VAL A 21 4.25 11.23 -2.61
CA VAL A 21 2.85 11.01 -2.27
C VAL A 21 2.71 9.82 -1.34
N GLY A 22 3.51 8.76 -1.57
CA GLY A 22 3.48 7.60 -0.71
C GLY A 22 3.92 7.91 0.71
N VAL A 23 4.94 8.74 0.86
CA VAL A 23 5.40 9.15 2.18
C VAL A 23 4.30 9.92 2.92
N GLN A 24 3.59 10.79 2.21
CA GLN A 24 2.49 11.53 2.84
C GLN A 24 1.39 10.58 3.28
N ALA A 25 1.10 9.55 2.47
CA ALA A 25 0.09 8.57 2.84
C ALA A 25 0.53 7.79 4.09
N LEU A 26 1.81 7.45 4.16
CA LEU A 26 2.31 6.76 5.34
C LEU A 26 2.21 7.61 6.59
N ASP A 27 2.42 8.93 6.46
CA ASP A 27 2.28 9.82 7.59
C ASP A 27 0.85 9.80 8.12
N VAL A 28 -0.13 9.76 7.23
CA VAL A 28 -1.53 9.70 7.64
C VAL A 28 -1.84 8.37 8.33
N ILE A 29 -1.34 7.26 7.77
CA ILE A 29 -1.56 5.95 8.35
C ILE A 29 -0.94 5.88 9.74
N ALA A 30 0.28 6.40 9.88
CA ALA A 30 0.97 6.39 11.16
C ALA A 30 0.27 7.26 12.21
N ALA A 31 -0.34 8.35 11.77
CA ALA A 31 -1.02 9.26 12.68
C ALA A 31 -2.34 8.68 13.20
N HIS A 32 -2.89 7.69 12.51
CA HIS A 32 -4.18 7.12 12.88
C HIS A 32 -4.12 5.59 12.96
N PRO A 33 -3.32 5.05 13.89
CA PRO A 33 -3.15 3.59 13.96
C PRO A 33 -4.42 2.86 14.40
N ASP A 34 -5.38 3.58 14.95
CA ASP A 34 -6.66 3.01 15.30
C ASP A 34 -7.60 2.89 14.11
N LEU A 35 -7.32 3.61 13.02
CA LEU A 35 -8.17 3.60 11.84
C LEU A 35 -7.58 2.83 10.68
N PHE A 36 -6.26 2.77 10.56
CA PHE A 36 -5.59 2.20 9.41
C PHE A 36 -4.49 1.24 9.78
N GLU A 37 -4.31 0.23 8.94
CA GLU A 37 -3.23 -0.72 9.12
C GLU A 37 -2.59 -0.94 7.75
N LEU A 38 -1.28 -0.83 7.65
CA LEU A 38 -0.57 -1.07 6.39
C LEU A 38 -0.26 -2.56 6.29
N VAL A 39 -0.92 -3.24 5.37
CA VAL A 39 -0.76 -4.67 5.20
C VAL A 39 0.37 -4.99 4.24
N GLY A 40 0.54 -4.18 3.23
CA GLY A 40 1.61 -4.39 2.26
C GLY A 40 1.89 -3.12 1.48
N PHE A 41 3.04 -3.09 0.83
CA PHE A 41 3.41 -1.92 0.03
C PHE A 41 4.38 -2.28 -1.07
N SER A 42 4.52 -1.37 -2.02
CA SER A 42 5.55 -1.49 -3.04
C SER A 42 6.47 -0.29 -2.99
N PHE A 43 7.69 -0.47 -3.46
CA PHE A 43 8.65 0.62 -3.55
C PHE A 43 9.53 0.44 -4.78
N GLY A 44 10.21 1.52 -5.17
CA GLY A 44 11.09 1.49 -6.32
C GLY A 44 12.48 1.04 -5.96
N LYS A 45 13.39 1.99 -5.73
CA LYS A 45 14.78 1.70 -5.48
C LYS A 45 15.26 2.03 -4.08
N ASN A 46 14.50 2.80 -3.33
CA ASN A 46 14.96 3.27 -2.04
C ASN A 46 14.76 2.22 -0.95
N ILE A 47 15.70 1.28 -0.89
CA ILE A 47 15.59 0.17 0.02
C ILE A 47 15.72 0.61 1.48
N GLU A 48 16.41 1.72 1.73
CA GLU A 48 16.53 2.17 3.10
C GLU A 48 15.21 2.65 3.66
N LYS A 49 14.43 3.37 2.86
CA LYS A 49 13.10 3.76 3.28
C LYS A 49 12.21 2.54 3.40
N ALA A 50 12.38 1.55 2.52
CA ALA A 50 11.59 0.33 2.61
C ALA A 50 11.86 -0.38 3.93
N ARG A 51 13.11 -0.44 4.38
CA ARG A 51 13.45 -1.03 5.66
C ARG A 51 12.76 -0.31 6.81
N ASP A 52 12.76 1.03 6.76
CA ASP A 52 12.11 1.81 7.81
C ASP A 52 10.61 1.54 7.86
N ILE A 53 9.99 1.41 6.70
CA ILE A 53 8.55 1.14 6.63
C ILE A 53 8.26 -0.25 7.21
N ILE A 54 9.08 -1.24 6.87
CA ILE A 54 8.90 -2.58 7.39
C ILE A 54 9.01 -2.58 8.92
N GLN A 55 10.00 -1.89 9.44
CA GLN A 55 10.20 -1.85 10.87
C GLN A 55 9.11 -1.09 11.60
N THR A 56 8.59 -0.04 10.99
CA THR A 56 7.57 0.79 11.62
C THR A 56 6.19 0.16 11.57
N PHE A 57 5.81 -0.41 10.43
CA PHE A 57 4.44 -0.86 10.20
C PHE A 57 4.25 -2.36 10.24
N SER A 58 5.31 -3.13 10.17
CA SER A 58 5.27 -4.61 10.18
C SER A 58 4.27 -5.16 9.17
N PRO A 59 4.41 -4.80 7.90
CA PRO A 59 3.48 -5.30 6.88
C PRO A 59 3.70 -6.78 6.60
N ASN A 60 2.78 -7.41 5.93
CA ASN A 60 2.88 -8.82 5.59
C ASN A 60 3.55 -9.06 4.24
N LEU A 61 3.40 -8.10 3.33
CA LEU A 61 3.91 -8.24 1.97
C LEU A 61 4.65 -7.00 1.52
N VAL A 62 5.71 -7.19 0.75
CA VAL A 62 6.47 -6.08 0.18
C VAL A 62 6.80 -6.43 -1.25
N VAL A 63 6.72 -5.45 -2.14
CA VAL A 63 7.10 -5.64 -3.54
C VAL A 63 8.18 -4.63 -3.89
N ALA A 64 9.33 -5.12 -4.34
CA ALA A 64 10.42 -4.29 -4.82
C ALA A 64 10.33 -4.16 -6.32
N ALA A 65 10.79 -3.05 -6.86
CA ALA A 65 10.80 -2.89 -8.32
C ALA A 65 11.79 -3.81 -8.99
N HIS A 66 12.85 -4.21 -8.28
CA HIS A 66 13.93 -5.01 -8.85
C HIS A 66 14.21 -6.25 -8.01
N GLU A 67 14.56 -7.32 -8.70
CA GLU A 67 14.79 -8.61 -8.08
C GLU A 67 15.91 -8.58 -7.03
N ASN A 68 16.98 -7.85 -7.29
CA ASN A 68 18.08 -7.79 -6.35
C ASN A 68 17.67 -7.14 -5.03
N LEU A 69 16.76 -6.18 -5.08
CA LEU A 69 16.29 -5.56 -3.85
C LEU A 69 15.38 -6.51 -3.08
N LYS A 70 14.59 -7.31 -3.81
CA LYS A 70 13.77 -8.32 -3.19
C LYS A 70 14.66 -9.31 -2.42
N THR A 71 15.75 -9.75 -3.04
CA THR A 71 16.63 -10.70 -2.41
C THR A 71 17.25 -10.14 -1.13
N GLN A 72 17.64 -8.86 -1.17
CA GLN A 72 18.18 -8.24 0.02
C GLN A 72 17.17 -8.20 1.16
N LEU A 73 15.92 -7.86 0.84
CA LEU A 73 14.90 -7.77 1.86
C LEU A 73 14.55 -9.14 2.43
N LEU A 74 14.55 -10.19 1.61
CA LEU A 74 14.27 -11.52 2.10
C LEU A 74 15.35 -11.98 3.09
N ASP A 75 16.60 -11.60 2.85
CA ASP A 75 17.66 -11.92 3.76
C ASP A 75 17.49 -11.24 5.10
N GLU A 76 17.02 -10.00 5.09
CA GLU A 76 16.90 -9.21 6.31
C GLU A 76 15.59 -9.47 7.05
N PHE A 77 14.54 -9.79 6.32
CA PHE A 77 13.21 -9.98 6.91
C PHE A 77 12.60 -11.28 6.39
N PRO A 78 13.11 -12.41 6.82
CA PRO A 78 12.69 -13.69 6.24
C PRO A 78 11.25 -14.07 6.49
N SER A 79 10.59 -13.43 7.44
CA SER A 79 9.20 -13.77 7.71
C SER A 79 8.22 -12.97 6.87
N ILE A 80 8.69 -12.02 6.06
CA ILE A 80 7.81 -11.20 5.23
C ILE A 80 7.80 -11.77 3.83
N ALA A 81 6.61 -11.84 3.21
CA ALA A 81 6.52 -12.24 1.81
C ALA A 81 7.02 -11.09 0.94
N CYS A 82 7.94 -11.35 0.04
CA CYS A 82 8.52 -10.31 -0.79
C CYS A 82 8.52 -10.75 -2.23
N TYR A 83 8.00 -9.90 -3.10
CA TYR A 83 7.95 -10.16 -4.53
C TYR A 83 8.61 -9.01 -5.27
N SER A 84 8.73 -9.11 -6.57
CA SER A 84 9.36 -8.05 -7.35
C SER A 84 8.69 -7.86 -8.70
N GLY A 85 8.87 -6.68 -9.26
CA GLY A 85 8.47 -6.34 -10.62
C GLY A 85 6.97 -6.21 -10.81
N GLN A 86 6.55 -6.19 -12.07
CA GLN A 86 5.15 -6.02 -12.41
C GLN A 86 4.32 -7.20 -11.93
N THR A 87 4.85 -8.41 -12.03
CA THR A 87 4.15 -9.58 -11.53
C THR A 87 3.96 -9.46 -10.02
N GLY A 88 4.96 -8.95 -9.31
CA GLY A 88 4.84 -8.74 -7.89
C GLY A 88 3.76 -7.75 -7.53
N LEU A 89 3.61 -6.68 -8.30
CA LEU A 89 2.56 -5.70 -8.04
C LEU A 89 1.19 -6.33 -8.21
N THR A 90 1.03 -7.18 -9.23
CA THR A 90 -0.25 -7.86 -9.43
C THR A 90 -0.53 -8.82 -8.26
N GLN A 91 0.49 -9.54 -7.81
CA GLN A 91 0.33 -10.43 -6.68
C GLN A 91 -0.05 -9.68 -5.41
N LEU A 92 0.53 -8.49 -5.22
CA LEU A 92 0.20 -7.66 -4.08
C LEU A 92 -1.28 -7.28 -4.12
N ALA A 93 -1.77 -6.86 -5.28
CA ALA A 93 -3.16 -6.45 -5.42
C ALA A 93 -4.13 -7.63 -5.28
N GLN A 94 -3.67 -8.83 -5.55
CA GLN A 94 -4.51 -10.02 -5.44
C GLN A 94 -4.50 -10.62 -4.04
N THR A 95 -3.77 -10.01 -3.13
CA THR A 95 -3.70 -10.50 -1.76
C THR A 95 -5.08 -10.50 -1.12
N GLN A 96 -5.32 -11.50 -0.28
CA GLN A 96 -6.55 -11.54 0.46
C GLN A 96 -6.46 -10.63 1.65
N ASP A 97 -7.56 -10.31 2.23
CA ASP A 97 -7.56 -9.65 3.53
C ASP A 97 -7.01 -8.26 3.57
N TYR A 98 -7.41 -7.44 2.60
CA TYR A 98 -7.22 -6.00 2.71
C TYR A 98 -8.46 -5.29 2.16
N ASP A 99 -8.61 -4.02 2.51
CA ASP A 99 -9.81 -3.26 2.17
C ASP A 99 -9.60 -2.25 1.07
N VAL A 100 -8.46 -1.58 1.06
CA VAL A 100 -8.22 -0.45 0.17
C VAL A 100 -6.87 -0.57 -0.50
N LEU A 101 -6.83 -0.37 -1.81
CA LEU A 101 -5.58 -0.22 -2.54
C LEU A 101 -5.35 1.26 -2.77
N LEU A 102 -4.31 1.81 -2.18
CA LEU A 102 -3.97 3.22 -2.34
C LEU A 102 -2.85 3.30 -3.37
N ASN A 103 -3.15 3.89 -4.52
CA ASN A 103 -2.18 3.97 -5.60
C ASN A 103 -1.48 5.33 -5.58
N ALA A 104 -0.22 5.33 -5.20
CA ALA A 104 0.62 6.53 -5.20
C ALA A 104 1.72 6.44 -6.26
N ILE A 105 1.63 5.49 -7.21
CA ILE A 105 2.57 5.38 -8.29
C ILE A 105 2.14 6.26 -9.43
N VAL A 106 3.08 7.03 -9.97
CA VAL A 106 2.81 7.86 -11.12
C VAL A 106 3.04 7.02 -12.36
N GLY A 107 2.14 7.08 -13.32
CA GLY A 107 2.30 6.43 -14.60
C GLY A 107 1.56 5.12 -14.72
N ALA A 108 1.82 4.44 -15.82
CA ALA A 108 1.02 3.28 -16.21
C ALA A 108 1.28 2.03 -15.39
N ILE A 109 2.38 1.97 -14.67
CA ILE A 109 2.74 0.75 -13.99
C ILE A 109 1.74 0.39 -12.89
N GLY A 110 1.00 1.35 -12.37
CA GLY A 110 -0.01 1.08 -11.35
C GLY A 110 -1.36 0.64 -11.90
N VAL A 111 -1.54 0.63 -13.22
CA VAL A 111 -2.84 0.36 -13.81
C VAL A 111 -3.28 -1.09 -13.62
N LEU A 112 -2.41 -2.05 -13.93
CA LEU A 112 -2.79 -3.44 -13.81
C LEU A 112 -3.10 -3.87 -12.37
N PRO A 113 -2.27 -3.52 -11.38
CA PRO A 113 -2.64 -3.88 -10.01
C PRO A 113 -3.92 -3.20 -9.56
N THR A 114 -4.18 -1.97 -10.02
CA THR A 114 -5.42 -1.30 -9.67
C THR A 114 -6.62 -2.05 -10.26
N LEU A 115 -6.52 -2.50 -11.51
CA LEU A 115 -7.60 -3.26 -12.11
C LEU A 115 -7.83 -4.59 -11.38
N GLU A 116 -6.76 -5.23 -10.93
CA GLU A 116 -6.91 -6.46 -10.18
C GLU A 116 -7.65 -6.22 -8.85
N ALA A 117 -7.34 -5.13 -8.19
CA ALA A 117 -8.03 -4.80 -6.95
C ALA A 117 -9.51 -4.54 -7.20
N ILE A 118 -9.85 -3.86 -8.30
CA ILE A 118 -11.22 -3.59 -8.65
C ILE A 118 -11.96 -4.90 -8.91
N LYS A 119 -11.32 -5.85 -9.60
CA LYS A 119 -11.96 -7.12 -9.87
C LYS A 119 -12.27 -7.89 -8.59
N LEU A 120 -11.47 -7.69 -7.56
CA LEU A 120 -11.68 -8.35 -6.29
C LEU A 120 -12.66 -7.61 -5.39
N GLY A 121 -13.19 -6.49 -5.85
CA GLY A 121 -14.14 -5.72 -5.07
C GLY A 121 -13.52 -4.86 -4.00
N ARG A 122 -12.22 -4.58 -4.10
CA ARG A 122 -11.56 -3.71 -3.12
C ARG A 122 -11.83 -2.25 -3.45
N ASP A 123 -11.80 -1.41 -2.45
CA ASP A 123 -11.89 0.03 -2.66
C ASP A 123 -10.55 0.53 -3.18
N ILE A 124 -10.61 1.52 -4.08
CA ILE A 124 -9.40 2.11 -4.64
C ILE A 124 -9.31 3.54 -4.20
N ALA A 125 -8.18 3.92 -3.66
CA ALA A 125 -7.92 5.31 -3.32
C ALA A 125 -6.82 5.83 -4.22
N LEU A 126 -7.05 7.00 -4.79
CA LEU A 126 -6.07 7.66 -5.63
C LEU A 126 -5.59 8.87 -4.86
N ALA A 127 -4.31 8.96 -4.61
CA ALA A 127 -3.77 10.05 -3.85
C ALA A 127 -3.20 11.11 -4.79
N ASN A 128 -3.51 12.35 -4.53
CA ASN A 128 -2.88 13.43 -5.28
C ASN A 128 -2.53 14.50 -4.27
N LYS A 129 -2.11 15.68 -4.76
CA LYS A 129 -1.64 16.71 -3.88
C LYS A 129 -2.67 17.21 -2.93
N GLU A 130 -3.90 17.22 -3.31
CA GLU A 130 -4.94 17.87 -2.55
C GLU A 130 -6.03 16.97 -2.03
N THR A 131 -6.32 15.88 -2.67
CA THR A 131 -7.45 15.06 -2.30
C THR A 131 -7.12 13.61 -2.30
N LEU A 132 -7.93 12.84 -1.59
CA LEU A 132 -7.86 11.42 -1.63
C LEU A 132 -9.23 10.97 -2.10
N VAL A 133 -9.30 10.29 -3.22
CA VAL A 133 -10.54 9.85 -3.81
C VAL A 133 -10.62 8.34 -3.78
N VAL A 134 -11.75 7.81 -3.34
CA VAL A 134 -11.96 6.38 -3.32
C VAL A 134 -12.92 6.04 -4.44
N ALA A 135 -12.49 5.25 -5.40
CA ALA A 135 -13.30 4.92 -6.55
C ALA A 135 -14.49 4.08 -6.13
N GLY A 136 -15.63 4.41 -6.67
CA GLY A 136 -16.84 3.69 -6.35
C GLY A 136 -17.44 4.12 -5.04
N ASP A 137 -16.89 5.12 -4.43
CA ASP A 137 -17.37 5.57 -3.16
C ASP A 137 -17.19 7.06 -3.08
N THR A 138 -17.15 7.61 -1.92
CA THR A 138 -17.13 9.01 -1.70
C THR A 138 -15.77 9.59 -1.73
N ILE A 139 -15.65 10.85 -2.08
CA ILE A 139 -14.40 11.55 -1.98
C ILE A 139 -14.04 11.70 -0.55
N MET A 140 -12.83 11.38 -0.23
CA MET A 140 -12.41 11.36 1.10
C MET A 140 -12.02 12.67 1.63
N SER A 141 -11.51 13.55 0.92
CA SER A 141 -11.10 14.72 1.55
C SER A 141 -11.10 15.77 0.71
N GLU A 142 -11.11 16.75 1.13
CA GLU A 142 -11.02 17.61 0.47
C GLU A 142 -10.13 18.40 0.78
N ALA A 143 -9.52 18.83 0.39
CA ALA A 143 -8.46 19.71 0.58
C ALA A 143 -8.17 20.39 1.22
#